data_eb378d94db357ba94a4a4a07eb9e2974
#
_entry.id   eb378d94db357ba94a4a4a07eb9e2974
#
_cell.length_a   1.000
_cell.length_b   1.000
_cell.length_c   1.000
_cell.angle_alpha   90.00
_cell.angle_beta   90.00
_cell.angle_gamma   90.00
#
_symmetry.space_group_name_H-M   'P 1'
#
loop_
_entity.id
_entity.type
_entity.pdbx_description
1 polymer ?
#
loop_
_entity_poly.entity_id
_entity_poly.type
_entity_poly.pdbx_seq_one_letter_code
_entity_poly.pdbx_strand_id
1 'polypeptide(L)'
;MAVPIRELDCLDALIWFGTGEAASDKLCISQSSISRTARKVAKIFHLELIKGQGEWTLIGDQTCLNLERHLHQKMRLDCGDPLRLEAQFFYAKSYAQMIQNKHLLGTCNFLDIARPIELLRNHVVDVWIAGYPDLPSPDDPDLTSIYLTRHPLHLAVKRDHPLVQLGDSVTLDDVRQYPCIALKDGAFPETQRYLESLGLWNSQVPVRRFNQEGWMEHAAERPSVSLASVLSIGLYDDPLVFLPIDLGHTTGQTFVVRREHENHPRIQALLTSLKIGSLALAKEHAEVSVGFES
;
A
#
# COMPACT_ATOMS: atom_id res chain seq x y z
N MET A 1 -20.60 -2.52 -23.35
CA MET A 1 -19.74 -1.47 -22.73
C MET A 1 -20.41 -0.11 -22.94
N ALA A 2 -20.63 0.62 -21.86
CA ALA A 2 -21.24 1.97 -21.93
C ALA A 2 -20.19 3.05 -22.25
N VAL A 3 -18.91 2.80 -21.95
CA VAL A 3 -17.80 3.71 -22.25
C VAL A 3 -16.61 2.96 -22.85
N PRO A 4 -15.80 3.62 -23.71
CA PRO A 4 -14.55 3.04 -24.21
C PRO A 4 -13.55 2.82 -23.07
N ILE A 5 -12.70 1.77 -23.19
CA ILE A 5 -11.68 1.41 -22.19
C ILE A 5 -10.83 2.62 -21.81
N ARG A 6 -10.30 3.36 -22.78
CA ARG A 6 -9.45 4.53 -22.53
C ARG A 6 -10.16 5.66 -21.77
N GLU A 7 -11.47 5.81 -21.94
CA GLU A 7 -12.22 6.84 -21.21
C GLU A 7 -12.42 6.44 -19.74
N LEU A 8 -12.74 5.17 -19.48
CA LEU A 8 -12.82 4.65 -18.11
C LEU A 8 -11.47 4.68 -17.41
N ASP A 9 -10.38 4.37 -18.13
CA ASP A 9 -9.02 4.46 -17.61
C ASP A 9 -8.68 5.87 -17.10
N CYS A 10 -9.17 6.92 -17.76
CA CYS A 10 -8.96 8.30 -17.27
C CYS A 10 -9.64 8.55 -15.92
N LEU A 11 -10.87 8.05 -15.73
CA LEU A 11 -11.58 8.18 -14.44
C LEU A 11 -10.88 7.37 -13.36
N ASP A 12 -10.58 6.12 -13.64
CA ASP A 12 -9.95 5.20 -12.70
C ASP A 12 -8.55 5.67 -12.30
N ALA A 13 -7.74 6.13 -13.26
CA ALA A 13 -6.41 6.68 -12.99
C ALA A 13 -6.47 7.93 -12.10
N LEU A 14 -7.44 8.83 -12.35
CA LEU A 14 -7.60 10.02 -11.52
C LEU A 14 -7.93 9.67 -10.05
N ILE A 15 -8.82 8.68 -9.87
CA ILE A 15 -9.21 8.17 -8.55
C ILE A 15 -8.05 7.42 -7.88
N TRP A 16 -7.33 6.61 -8.64
CA TRP A 16 -6.26 5.76 -8.13
C TRP A 16 -5.00 6.55 -7.78
N PHE A 17 -4.51 7.37 -8.73
CA PHE A 17 -3.27 8.13 -8.52
C PHE A 17 -3.47 9.42 -7.71
N GLY A 18 -4.72 9.88 -7.51
CA GLY A 18 -5.08 11.02 -6.67
C GLY A 18 -4.80 12.39 -7.27
N THR A 19 -3.95 12.52 -8.29
CA THR A 19 -3.66 13.77 -8.99
C THR A 19 -3.75 13.62 -10.50
N GLY A 20 -4.13 14.70 -11.18
CA GLY A 20 -4.16 14.73 -12.64
C GLY A 20 -2.77 14.60 -13.27
N GLU A 21 -1.73 15.08 -12.59
CA GLU A 21 -0.34 14.96 -12.99
C GLU A 21 0.13 13.51 -12.96
N ALA A 22 0.00 12.83 -11.83
CA ALA A 22 0.37 11.42 -11.72
C ALA A 22 -0.41 10.52 -12.70
N ALA A 23 -1.69 10.79 -12.91
CA ALA A 23 -2.48 10.10 -13.91
C ALA A 23 -2.02 10.39 -15.35
N SER A 24 -1.62 11.64 -15.64
CA SER A 24 -1.06 12.10 -16.92
C SER A 24 0.22 11.34 -17.27
N ASP A 25 1.13 11.26 -16.33
CA ASP A 25 2.42 10.56 -16.49
C ASP A 25 2.23 9.07 -16.74
N LYS A 26 1.33 8.43 -15.98
CA LYS A 26 1.06 7.00 -16.10
C LYS A 26 0.33 6.60 -17.38
N LEU A 27 -0.60 7.43 -17.86
CA LEU A 27 -1.38 7.13 -19.06
C LEU A 27 -0.81 7.77 -20.33
N CYS A 28 0.20 8.64 -20.24
CA CYS A 28 0.72 9.44 -21.35
C CYS A 28 -0.38 10.28 -22.04
N ILE A 29 -1.32 10.84 -21.25
CA ILE A 29 -2.44 11.68 -21.70
C ILE A 29 -2.36 13.00 -20.95
N SER A 30 -2.61 14.14 -21.60
CA SER A 30 -2.55 15.44 -20.94
C SER A 30 -3.52 15.53 -19.74
N GLN A 31 -3.08 16.19 -18.66
CA GLN A 31 -3.85 16.35 -17.42
C GLN A 31 -5.25 16.95 -17.68
N SER A 32 -5.35 17.94 -18.59
CA SER A 32 -6.62 18.55 -18.95
C SER A 32 -7.58 17.58 -19.64
N SER A 33 -7.05 16.68 -20.48
CA SER A 33 -7.82 15.63 -21.14
C SER A 33 -8.32 14.59 -20.12
N ILE A 34 -7.46 14.14 -19.21
CA ILE A 34 -7.86 13.21 -18.13
C ILE A 34 -9.00 13.81 -17.31
N SER A 35 -8.84 15.02 -16.79
CA SER A 35 -9.86 15.65 -15.93
C SER A 35 -11.20 15.84 -16.65
N ARG A 36 -11.17 16.21 -17.93
CA ARG A 36 -12.39 16.38 -18.75
C ARG A 36 -13.07 15.03 -19.00
N THR A 37 -12.29 14.02 -19.40
CA THR A 37 -12.80 12.68 -19.69
C THR A 37 -13.34 12.01 -18.43
N ALA A 38 -12.66 12.09 -17.31
CA ALA A 38 -13.11 11.56 -16.03
C ALA A 38 -14.48 12.14 -15.61
N ARG A 39 -14.66 13.47 -15.73
CA ARG A 39 -15.96 14.11 -15.45
C ARG A 39 -17.06 13.69 -16.45
N LYS A 40 -16.71 13.52 -17.73
CA LYS A 40 -17.64 13.00 -18.74
C LYS A 40 -18.10 11.59 -18.36
N VAL A 41 -17.19 10.70 -18.02
CA VAL A 41 -17.50 9.31 -17.62
C VAL A 41 -18.36 9.29 -16.35
N ALA A 42 -17.99 10.05 -15.31
CA ALA A 42 -18.81 10.14 -14.09
C ALA A 42 -20.25 10.55 -14.39
N LYS A 43 -20.46 11.54 -15.28
CA LYS A 43 -21.81 11.97 -15.71
C LYS A 43 -22.60 10.89 -16.46
N ILE A 44 -21.95 10.05 -17.25
CA ILE A 44 -22.61 8.94 -17.96
C ILE A 44 -23.28 7.98 -16.96
N PHE A 45 -22.63 7.78 -15.81
CA PHE A 45 -23.14 6.93 -14.73
C PHE A 45 -23.94 7.71 -13.66
N HIS A 46 -24.30 8.97 -13.93
CA HIS A 46 -25.03 9.83 -12.99
C HIS A 46 -24.31 10.05 -11.64
N LEU A 47 -22.97 10.09 -11.69
CA LEU A 47 -22.10 10.28 -10.52
C LEU A 47 -21.50 11.69 -10.51
N GLU A 48 -21.25 12.19 -9.32
CA GLU A 48 -20.49 13.41 -9.11
C GLU A 48 -19.06 13.07 -8.71
N LEU A 49 -18.08 13.59 -9.47
CA LEU A 49 -16.66 13.44 -9.17
C LEU A 49 -16.18 14.67 -8.39
N ILE A 50 -15.87 14.47 -7.12
CA ILE A 50 -15.41 15.53 -6.21
C ILE A 50 -13.99 15.30 -5.73
N LYS A 51 -13.28 16.38 -5.40
CA LYS A 51 -11.98 16.34 -4.76
C LYS A 51 -12.09 16.82 -3.31
N GLY A 52 -11.81 15.94 -2.37
CA GLY A 52 -11.82 16.25 -0.94
C GLY A 52 -10.57 15.71 -0.24
N GLN A 53 -9.93 16.51 0.61
CA GLN A 53 -8.73 16.11 1.36
C GLN A 53 -7.61 15.49 0.50
N GLY A 54 -7.42 16.02 -0.72
CA GLY A 54 -6.39 15.53 -1.66
C GLY A 54 -6.81 14.32 -2.49
N GLU A 55 -7.92 13.66 -2.20
CA GLU A 55 -8.41 12.47 -2.90
C GLU A 55 -9.60 12.77 -3.81
N TRP A 56 -9.67 12.05 -4.93
CA TRP A 56 -10.84 12.04 -5.81
C TRP A 56 -11.80 10.95 -5.40
N THR A 57 -13.07 11.30 -5.22
CA THR A 57 -14.14 10.38 -4.84
C THR A 57 -15.36 10.57 -5.71
N LEU A 58 -16.15 9.51 -5.85
CA LEU A 58 -17.43 9.52 -6.57
C LEU A 58 -18.58 9.53 -5.56
N ILE A 59 -19.53 10.41 -5.77
CA ILE A 59 -20.77 10.48 -5.01
C ILE A 59 -21.91 9.99 -5.87
N GLY A 60 -22.72 9.09 -5.34
CA GLY A 60 -23.88 8.46 -6.01
C GLY A 60 -23.79 6.93 -6.00
N ASP A 61 -24.77 6.29 -6.63
CA ASP A 61 -24.81 4.83 -6.79
C ASP A 61 -23.83 4.38 -7.87
N GLN A 62 -22.76 3.72 -7.47
CA GLN A 62 -21.68 3.24 -8.33
C GLN A 62 -21.95 1.86 -8.95
N THR A 63 -23.12 1.26 -8.74
CA THR A 63 -23.42 -0.12 -9.18
C THR A 63 -23.16 -0.31 -10.68
N CYS A 64 -23.71 0.55 -11.53
CA CYS A 64 -23.51 0.45 -12.99
C CYS A 64 -22.06 0.69 -13.40
N LEU A 65 -21.37 1.64 -12.77
CA LEU A 65 -19.94 1.89 -13.01
C LEU A 65 -19.10 0.68 -12.63
N ASN A 66 -19.38 0.05 -11.51
CA ASN A 66 -18.61 -1.12 -11.06
C ASN A 66 -18.85 -2.37 -11.93
N LEU A 67 -20.05 -2.53 -12.51
CA LEU A 67 -20.31 -3.55 -13.55
C LEU A 67 -19.48 -3.29 -14.80
N GLU A 68 -19.38 -2.04 -15.24
CA GLU A 68 -18.54 -1.66 -16.39
C GLU A 68 -17.05 -1.88 -16.09
N ARG A 69 -16.58 -1.52 -14.90
CA ARG A 69 -15.20 -1.78 -14.42
C ARG A 69 -14.90 -3.27 -14.37
N HIS A 70 -15.84 -4.09 -13.88
CA HIS A 70 -15.69 -5.54 -13.85
C HIS A 70 -15.52 -6.10 -15.27
N LEU A 71 -16.34 -5.68 -16.22
CA LEU A 71 -16.19 -6.08 -17.61
C LEU A 71 -14.81 -5.69 -18.17
N HIS A 72 -14.35 -4.46 -17.92
CA HIS A 72 -13.05 -4.00 -18.38
C HIS A 72 -11.90 -4.76 -17.69
N GLN A 73 -12.03 -5.09 -16.40
CA GLN A 73 -11.05 -5.92 -15.68
C GLN A 73 -10.97 -7.31 -16.31
N LYS A 74 -12.11 -7.94 -16.59
CA LYS A 74 -12.16 -9.24 -17.24
C LYS A 74 -11.50 -9.21 -18.62
N MET A 75 -11.80 -8.20 -19.43
CA MET A 75 -11.12 -8.01 -20.72
C MET A 75 -9.60 -7.83 -20.57
N ARG A 76 -9.16 -7.03 -19.60
CA ARG A 76 -7.73 -6.83 -19.29
C ARG A 76 -7.04 -8.14 -18.91
N LEU A 77 -7.70 -8.98 -18.14
CA LEU A 77 -7.22 -10.31 -17.77
C LEU A 77 -7.13 -11.24 -18.98
N ASP A 78 -8.18 -11.29 -19.82
CA ASP A 78 -8.29 -12.23 -20.93
C ASP A 78 -7.47 -11.80 -22.18
N CYS A 79 -7.36 -10.48 -22.46
CA CYS A 79 -6.69 -9.96 -23.66
C CYS A 79 -5.20 -9.69 -23.49
N GLY A 80 -4.64 -9.85 -22.29
CA GLY A 80 -3.19 -9.71 -22.09
C GLY A 80 -2.71 -8.28 -21.76
N ASP A 81 -3.61 -7.34 -21.50
CA ASP A 81 -3.27 -5.97 -21.11
C ASP A 81 -2.51 -5.93 -19.77
N PRO A 82 -1.69 -4.90 -19.50
CA PRO A 82 -1.00 -4.77 -18.22
C PRO A 82 -1.95 -4.84 -17.03
N LEU A 83 -1.67 -5.73 -16.07
CA LEU A 83 -2.40 -5.76 -14.80
C LEU A 83 -2.15 -4.46 -14.02
N ARG A 84 -3.13 -4.04 -13.24
CA ARG A 84 -3.07 -2.87 -12.36
C ARG A 84 -2.77 -3.31 -10.94
N LEU A 85 -1.64 -2.89 -10.41
CA LEU A 85 -1.17 -3.27 -9.08
C LEU A 85 -1.04 -2.05 -8.19
N GLU A 86 -1.46 -2.19 -6.96
CA GLU A 86 -1.14 -1.27 -5.89
C GLU A 86 -0.27 -2.00 -4.86
N ALA A 87 0.58 -1.27 -4.14
CA ALA A 87 1.37 -1.83 -3.06
C ALA A 87 1.39 -0.85 -1.89
N GLN A 88 1.46 -1.38 -0.69
CA GLN A 88 1.69 -0.58 0.49
C GLN A 88 3.10 0.03 0.44
N PHE A 89 3.23 1.29 0.85
CA PHE A 89 4.47 2.05 0.76
C PHE A 89 5.70 1.28 1.24
N PHE A 90 5.60 0.63 2.39
CA PHE A 90 6.73 -0.07 3.03
C PHE A 90 7.26 -1.27 2.23
N TYR A 91 6.51 -1.77 1.24
CA TYR A 91 6.83 -2.99 0.49
C TYR A 91 6.99 -2.78 -1.01
N ALA A 92 6.62 -1.61 -1.50
CA ALA A 92 6.63 -1.31 -2.94
C ALA A 92 8.00 -1.53 -3.58
N LYS A 93 9.08 -1.09 -2.90
CA LYS A 93 10.45 -1.18 -3.41
C LYS A 93 10.91 -2.63 -3.64
N SER A 94 10.53 -3.54 -2.76
CA SER A 94 10.97 -4.95 -2.82
C SER A 94 10.52 -5.66 -4.10
N TYR A 95 9.40 -5.27 -4.69
CA TYR A 95 8.85 -5.90 -5.88
C TYR A 95 8.78 -4.98 -7.11
N ALA A 96 9.11 -3.69 -6.96
CA ALA A 96 8.94 -2.70 -8.02
C ALA A 96 9.62 -3.10 -9.34
N GLN A 97 10.85 -3.59 -9.29
CA GLN A 97 11.59 -4.00 -10.49
C GLN A 97 10.93 -5.19 -11.24
N MET A 98 10.29 -6.10 -10.51
CA MET A 98 9.60 -7.25 -11.10
C MET A 98 8.27 -6.87 -11.75
N ILE A 99 7.62 -5.82 -11.24
CA ILE A 99 6.27 -5.40 -11.60
C ILE A 99 6.31 -4.36 -12.73
N GLN A 100 7.16 -3.32 -12.63
CA GLN A 100 7.12 -2.10 -13.46
C GLN A 100 7.28 -2.35 -14.97
N ASN A 101 7.98 -3.41 -15.37
CA ASN A 101 8.25 -3.67 -16.79
C ASN A 101 7.10 -4.38 -17.52
N LYS A 102 6.13 -4.94 -16.80
CA LYS A 102 5.05 -5.78 -17.36
C LYS A 102 3.66 -5.32 -16.96
N HIS A 103 3.54 -4.52 -15.91
CA HIS A 103 2.28 -4.17 -15.28
C HIS A 103 2.24 -2.69 -14.91
N LEU A 104 1.04 -2.14 -14.72
CA LEU A 104 0.86 -0.77 -14.26
C LEU A 104 0.88 -0.75 -12.74
N LEU A 105 1.94 -0.17 -12.17
CA LEU A 105 2.09 -0.01 -10.74
C LEU A 105 1.55 1.35 -10.30
N GLY A 106 0.78 1.36 -9.21
CA GLY A 106 0.25 2.55 -8.55
C GLY A 106 1.35 3.46 -8.00
N THR A 107 0.93 4.47 -7.25
CA THR A 107 1.88 5.37 -6.57
C THR A 107 2.53 4.74 -5.35
N CYS A 108 1.95 3.64 -4.86
CA CYS A 108 2.44 2.89 -3.70
C CYS A 108 2.67 3.76 -2.47
N ASN A 109 1.83 4.73 -2.25
CA ASN A 109 1.99 5.70 -1.18
C ASN A 109 0.81 5.77 -0.21
N PHE A 110 -0.17 4.87 -0.32
CA PHE A 110 -1.26 4.77 0.65
C PHE A 110 -0.75 4.39 2.03
N LEU A 111 -1.21 5.12 3.03
CA LEU A 111 -0.92 4.90 4.46
C LEU A 111 -2.16 4.40 5.22
N ASP A 112 -3.02 3.64 4.55
CA ASP A 112 -4.16 2.94 5.13
C ASP A 112 -4.48 1.68 4.32
N ILE A 113 -5.33 0.81 4.87
CA ILE A 113 -5.81 -0.39 4.20
C ILE A 113 -7.16 -0.18 3.49
N ALA A 114 -7.93 0.82 3.90
CA ALA A 114 -9.30 1.02 3.43
C ALA A 114 -9.34 1.36 1.94
N ARG A 115 -8.45 2.27 1.50
CA ARG A 115 -8.43 2.72 0.11
C ARG A 115 -7.99 1.65 -0.88
N PRO A 116 -6.88 0.91 -0.67
CA PRO A 116 -6.53 -0.22 -1.54
C PRO A 116 -7.61 -1.30 -1.61
N ILE A 117 -8.26 -1.62 -0.49
CA ILE A 117 -9.39 -2.57 -0.47
C ILE A 117 -10.56 -2.05 -1.31
N GLU A 118 -10.90 -0.77 -1.18
CA GLU A 118 -11.94 -0.13 -2.01
C GLU A 118 -11.60 -0.21 -3.51
N LEU A 119 -10.35 0.09 -3.88
CA LEU A 119 -9.89 0.00 -5.28
C LEU A 119 -9.99 -1.41 -5.85
N LEU A 120 -9.66 -2.45 -5.06
CA LEU A 120 -9.85 -3.85 -5.43
C LEU A 120 -11.33 -4.18 -5.63
N ARG A 121 -12.19 -3.85 -4.64
CA ARG A 121 -13.63 -4.14 -4.70
C ARG A 121 -14.33 -3.45 -5.87
N ASN A 122 -13.88 -2.24 -6.19
CA ASN A 122 -14.40 -1.46 -7.31
C ASN A 122 -13.73 -1.79 -8.65
N HIS A 123 -12.95 -2.88 -8.76
CA HIS A 123 -12.27 -3.34 -9.98
C HIS A 123 -11.32 -2.32 -10.62
N VAL A 124 -10.89 -1.31 -9.87
CA VAL A 124 -9.92 -0.29 -10.33
C VAL A 124 -8.52 -0.87 -10.40
N VAL A 125 -8.13 -1.69 -9.41
CA VAL A 125 -6.87 -2.44 -9.39
C VAL A 125 -7.15 -3.95 -9.38
N ASP A 126 -6.20 -4.73 -9.88
CA ASP A 126 -6.32 -6.19 -9.99
C ASP A 126 -5.70 -6.90 -8.78
N VAL A 127 -4.64 -6.32 -8.22
CA VAL A 127 -3.86 -6.89 -7.10
C VAL A 127 -3.40 -5.78 -6.17
N TRP A 128 -3.36 -6.07 -4.89
CA TRP A 128 -2.73 -5.23 -3.87
C TRP A 128 -1.68 -6.04 -3.08
N ILE A 129 -0.46 -5.50 -2.98
CA ILE A 129 0.57 -6.02 -2.09
C ILE A 129 0.40 -5.34 -0.74
N ALA A 130 -0.24 -6.04 0.16
CA ALA A 130 -0.61 -5.59 1.49
C ALA A 130 0.47 -5.88 2.53
N GLY A 131 0.35 -5.25 3.69
CA GLY A 131 1.17 -5.52 4.87
C GLY A 131 0.40 -6.32 5.92
N TYR A 132 0.94 -7.48 6.31
CA TYR A 132 0.46 -8.21 7.49
C TYR A 132 0.78 -7.41 8.77
N PRO A 133 -0.09 -7.41 9.81
CA PRO A 133 -1.32 -8.22 9.94
C PRO A 133 -2.58 -7.54 9.38
N ASP A 134 -2.50 -6.31 8.93
CA ASP A 134 -3.62 -5.48 8.51
C ASP A 134 -4.12 -5.87 7.11
N LEU A 135 -4.96 -6.88 7.06
CA LEU A 135 -5.46 -7.53 5.85
C LEU A 135 -7.00 -7.57 5.84
N PRO A 136 -7.62 -7.83 4.66
CA PRO A 136 -9.02 -8.24 4.62
C PRO A 136 -9.25 -9.46 5.52
N SER A 137 -10.46 -9.55 6.10
CA SER A 137 -10.83 -10.72 6.92
C SER A 137 -10.61 -12.02 6.15
N PRO A 138 -10.15 -13.11 6.80
CA PRO A 138 -10.08 -14.43 6.17
C PRO A 138 -11.43 -14.90 5.60
N ASP A 139 -12.53 -14.46 6.22
CA ASP A 139 -13.90 -14.76 5.80
C ASP A 139 -14.46 -13.74 4.79
N ASP A 140 -13.64 -12.85 4.24
CA ASP A 140 -14.08 -11.88 3.25
C ASP A 140 -14.61 -12.62 2.01
N PRO A 141 -15.87 -12.38 1.60
CA PRO A 141 -16.47 -13.11 0.47
C PRO A 141 -15.82 -12.77 -0.88
N ASP A 142 -15.26 -11.59 -1.00
CA ASP A 142 -14.77 -11.05 -2.28
C ASP A 142 -13.26 -11.13 -2.44
N LEU A 143 -12.51 -11.11 -1.34
CA LEU A 143 -11.06 -11.00 -1.36
C LEU A 143 -10.40 -12.23 -0.77
N THR A 144 -9.22 -12.57 -1.29
CA THR A 144 -8.34 -13.60 -0.73
C THR A 144 -6.95 -13.05 -0.53
N SER A 145 -6.28 -13.53 0.53
CA SER A 145 -4.95 -13.08 0.95
C SER A 145 -3.98 -14.26 0.92
N ILE A 146 -2.88 -14.13 0.16
CA ILE A 146 -1.84 -15.15 0.02
C ILE A 146 -0.53 -14.58 0.55
N TYR A 147 0.01 -15.19 1.60
CA TYR A 147 1.22 -14.73 2.25
C TYR A 147 2.45 -14.90 1.38
N LEU A 148 3.27 -13.86 1.27
CA LEU A 148 4.53 -13.88 0.53
C LEU A 148 5.72 -13.96 1.48
N THR A 149 5.82 -13.03 2.45
CA THR A 149 6.91 -13.01 3.44
C THR A 149 6.40 -12.74 4.84
N ARG A 150 7.23 -13.08 5.83
CA ARG A 150 7.08 -12.73 7.24
C ARG A 150 8.43 -12.33 7.81
N HIS A 151 8.46 -11.29 8.62
CA HIS A 151 9.66 -10.80 9.30
C HIS A 151 9.29 -9.95 10.51
N PRO A 152 10.21 -9.76 11.48
CA PRO A 152 9.94 -8.91 12.64
C PRO A 152 9.70 -7.44 12.26
N LEU A 153 8.89 -6.77 13.06
CA LEU A 153 8.77 -5.31 13.08
C LEU A 153 9.66 -4.79 14.20
N HIS A 154 10.49 -3.80 13.91
CA HIS A 154 11.46 -3.22 14.85
C HIS A 154 11.14 -1.75 15.12
N LEU A 155 11.61 -1.29 16.29
CA LEU A 155 11.76 0.13 16.58
C LEU A 155 13.07 0.63 15.95
N ALA A 156 12.98 1.75 15.25
CA ALA A 156 14.12 2.34 14.58
C ALA A 156 14.24 3.84 14.89
N VAL A 157 15.46 4.31 15.02
CA VAL A 157 15.77 5.71 15.35
C VAL A 157 16.90 6.23 14.47
N LYS A 158 17.07 7.55 14.38
CA LYS A 158 18.25 8.16 13.75
C LYS A 158 19.50 7.80 14.57
N ARG A 159 20.65 7.78 13.92
CA ARG A 159 21.93 7.40 14.55
C ARG A 159 22.35 8.29 15.71
N ASP A 160 21.95 9.55 15.69
CA ASP A 160 22.22 10.55 16.73
C ASP A 160 21.16 10.60 17.83
N HIS A 161 20.16 9.72 17.78
CA HIS A 161 19.10 9.66 18.78
C HIS A 161 19.64 9.25 20.16
N PRO A 162 19.19 9.90 21.27
CA PRO A 162 19.69 9.59 22.62
C PRO A 162 19.59 8.11 23.02
N LEU A 163 18.56 7.40 22.56
CA LEU A 163 18.37 5.96 22.84
C LEU A 163 19.51 5.08 22.32
N VAL A 164 20.22 5.50 21.28
CA VAL A 164 21.36 4.74 20.72
C VAL A 164 22.49 4.63 21.74
N GLN A 165 22.67 5.64 22.61
CA GLN A 165 23.70 5.64 23.62
C GLN A 165 23.45 4.63 24.76
N LEU A 166 22.22 4.18 24.95
CA LEU A 166 21.87 3.17 25.96
C LEU A 166 22.29 1.76 25.51
N GLY A 167 22.54 1.55 24.20
CA GLY A 167 22.93 0.25 23.66
C GLY A 167 21.94 -0.85 24.06
N ASP A 168 22.44 -2.00 24.48
CA ASP A 168 21.62 -3.16 24.86
C ASP A 168 20.81 -2.96 26.17
N SER A 169 21.00 -1.85 26.89
CA SER A 169 20.24 -1.56 28.10
C SER A 169 18.96 -0.79 27.88
N VAL A 170 18.68 -0.39 26.62
CA VAL A 170 17.45 0.34 26.26
C VAL A 170 16.20 -0.51 26.55
N THR A 171 15.21 0.12 27.16
CA THR A 171 13.95 -0.51 27.55
C THR A 171 12.76 0.14 26.84
N LEU A 172 11.58 -0.54 26.85
CA LEU A 172 10.35 0.07 26.36
C LEU A 172 9.94 1.33 27.13
N ASP A 173 10.29 1.40 28.43
CA ASP A 173 10.02 2.60 29.24
C ASP A 173 10.86 3.80 28.78
N ASP A 174 12.09 3.56 28.33
CA ASP A 174 12.93 4.60 27.73
C ASP A 174 12.34 5.05 26.39
N VAL A 175 11.86 4.11 25.56
CA VAL A 175 11.23 4.43 24.27
C VAL A 175 9.96 5.27 24.44
N ARG A 176 9.13 4.97 25.43
CA ARG A 176 7.88 5.71 25.73
C ARG A 176 8.10 7.18 26.09
N GLN A 177 9.32 7.60 26.42
CA GLN A 177 9.67 9.00 26.67
C GLN A 177 9.72 9.83 25.39
N TYR A 178 9.74 9.17 24.22
CA TYR A 178 9.84 9.81 22.93
C TYR A 178 8.57 9.60 22.10
N PRO A 179 8.23 10.55 21.18
CA PRO A 179 7.17 10.32 20.22
C PRO A 179 7.47 9.08 19.37
N CYS A 180 6.60 8.10 19.40
CA CYS A 180 6.60 7.04 18.39
C CYS A 180 5.70 7.48 17.24
N ILE A 181 6.29 7.61 16.03
CA ILE A 181 5.54 8.08 14.87
C ILE A 181 4.53 7.01 14.48
N ALA A 182 3.27 7.29 14.78
CA ALA A 182 2.13 6.47 14.45
C ALA A 182 1.36 7.04 13.26
N LEU A 183 0.66 6.19 12.57
CA LEU A 183 -0.22 6.57 11.47
C LEU A 183 -1.56 7.07 12.02
N LYS A 184 -2.42 7.57 11.13
CA LYS A 184 -3.77 7.98 11.49
C LYS A 184 -4.54 6.82 12.12
N ASP A 185 -5.39 7.12 13.11
CA ASP A 185 -6.26 6.14 13.75
C ASP A 185 -7.11 5.37 12.72
N GLY A 186 -7.16 4.05 12.86
CA GLY A 186 -7.87 3.14 11.99
C GLY A 186 -7.18 2.87 10.65
N ALA A 187 -6.02 3.48 10.38
CA ALA A 187 -5.27 3.22 9.15
C ALA A 187 -4.77 1.77 9.04
N PHE A 188 -4.29 1.24 10.18
CA PHE A 188 -3.81 -0.13 10.34
C PHE A 188 -4.29 -0.68 11.68
N PRO A 189 -5.52 -1.17 11.76
CA PRO A 189 -6.19 -1.43 13.04
C PRO A 189 -5.54 -2.53 13.88
N GLU A 190 -4.97 -3.57 13.30
CA GLU A 190 -4.31 -4.64 14.05
C GLU A 190 -2.95 -4.17 14.60
N THR A 191 -2.13 -3.53 13.77
CA THR A 191 -0.87 -2.93 14.18
C THR A 191 -1.09 -1.85 15.22
N GLN A 192 -2.10 -0.99 15.02
CA GLN A 192 -2.46 0.06 15.99
C GLN A 192 -2.79 -0.54 17.35
N ARG A 193 -3.70 -1.50 17.42
CA ARG A 193 -4.11 -2.17 18.67
C ARG A 193 -2.90 -2.75 19.41
N TYR A 194 -1.99 -3.37 18.65
CA TYR A 194 -0.78 -3.92 19.24
C TYR A 194 0.12 -2.84 19.85
N LEU A 195 0.40 -1.78 19.09
CA LEU A 195 1.25 -0.67 19.56
C LEU A 195 0.61 0.13 20.69
N GLU A 196 -0.71 0.30 20.70
CA GLU A 196 -1.46 0.87 21.84
C GLU A 196 -1.24 0.06 23.12
N SER A 197 -1.28 -1.28 23.03
CA SER A 197 -1.02 -2.15 24.18
C SER A 197 0.39 -1.99 24.77
N LEU A 198 1.33 -1.54 23.96
CA LEU A 198 2.71 -1.24 24.37
C LEU A 198 2.92 0.24 24.76
N GLY A 199 1.89 1.10 24.64
CA GLY A 199 2.00 2.54 24.88
C GLY A 199 2.82 3.28 23.81
N LEU A 200 2.94 2.72 22.60
CA LEU A 200 3.74 3.26 21.50
C LEU A 200 2.91 3.98 20.42
N TRP A 201 1.60 4.02 20.54
CA TRP A 201 0.72 4.78 19.64
C TRP A 201 0.44 6.17 20.20
N ASN A 202 1.47 7.01 20.31
CA ASN A 202 1.44 8.25 21.09
C ASN A 202 1.69 9.54 20.28
N SER A 203 1.96 9.44 18.98
CA SER A 203 2.13 10.59 18.10
C SER A 203 1.65 10.24 16.69
N GLN A 204 0.61 10.91 16.21
CA GLN A 204 -0.02 10.60 14.93
C GLN A 204 0.46 11.52 13.81
N VAL A 205 0.61 10.94 12.61
CA VAL A 205 0.84 11.68 11.37
C VAL A 205 -0.48 11.76 10.60
N PRO A 206 -1.07 12.94 10.42
CA PRO A 206 -2.40 13.11 9.83
C PRO A 206 -2.40 13.02 8.30
N VAL A 207 -1.54 12.20 7.71
CA VAL A 207 -1.41 12.05 6.25
C VAL A 207 -2.05 10.75 5.78
N ARG A 208 -2.68 10.78 4.59
CA ARG A 208 -3.28 9.60 3.97
C ARG A 208 -2.35 8.95 2.95
N ARG A 209 -1.45 9.73 2.38
CA ARG A 209 -0.46 9.25 1.42
C ARG A 209 0.93 9.61 1.92
N PHE A 210 1.86 8.69 1.80
CA PHE A 210 3.25 8.94 2.13
C PHE A 210 3.79 10.07 1.24
N ASN A 211 4.34 11.07 1.90
CA ASN A 211 5.15 12.13 1.32
C ASN A 211 6.39 12.26 2.20
N GLN A 212 7.56 12.04 1.62
CA GLN A 212 8.81 12.03 2.36
C GLN A 212 9.07 13.36 3.08
N GLU A 213 8.84 14.50 2.42
CA GLU A 213 9.04 15.82 3.02
C GLU A 213 8.17 16.00 4.27
N GLY A 214 6.85 15.78 4.14
CA GLY A 214 5.92 15.89 5.27
C GLY A 214 6.19 14.88 6.39
N TRP A 215 6.65 13.67 6.04
CA TRP A 215 7.05 12.69 7.03
C TRP A 215 8.30 13.11 7.80
N MET A 216 9.30 13.64 7.09
CA MET A 216 10.55 14.13 7.68
C MET A 216 10.35 15.40 8.51
N GLU A 217 9.44 16.29 8.12
CA GLU A 217 9.07 17.46 8.94
C GLU A 217 8.54 17.03 10.32
N HIS A 218 7.61 16.06 10.35
CA HIS A 218 7.11 15.53 11.63
C HIS A 218 8.20 14.83 12.47
N ALA A 219 9.18 14.19 11.82
CA ALA A 219 10.30 13.53 12.49
C ALA A 219 11.42 14.51 12.91
N ALA A 220 11.44 15.73 12.36
CA ALA A 220 12.49 16.72 12.63
C ALA A 220 12.22 17.60 13.86
N GLU A 221 10.94 17.76 14.25
CA GLU A 221 10.55 18.64 15.36
C GLU A 221 11.06 18.14 16.72
N ARG A 222 11.18 16.83 16.91
CA ARG A 222 11.70 16.18 18.13
C ARG A 222 12.36 14.85 17.81
N PRO A 223 13.34 14.39 18.62
CA PRO A 223 13.81 13.02 18.52
C PRO A 223 12.62 12.07 18.61
N SER A 224 12.46 11.23 17.62
CA SER A 224 11.29 10.36 17.48
C SER A 224 11.70 8.93 17.13
N VAL A 225 10.84 7.98 17.52
CA VAL A 225 10.99 6.56 17.21
C VAL A 225 10.08 6.21 16.05
N SER A 226 10.60 5.48 15.08
CA SER A 226 9.86 4.98 13.92
C SER A 226 9.71 3.46 13.99
N LEU A 227 8.77 2.93 13.24
CA LEU A 227 8.60 1.51 13.00
C LEU A 227 9.24 1.17 11.65
N ALA A 228 10.09 0.16 11.62
CA ALA A 228 10.72 -0.30 10.39
C ALA A 228 10.96 -1.82 10.44
N SER A 229 11.18 -2.38 9.28
CA SER A 229 11.65 -3.76 9.12
C SER A 229 12.91 -3.77 8.28
N VAL A 230 13.59 -4.90 8.21
CA VAL A 230 14.77 -5.09 7.36
C VAL A 230 14.49 -4.73 5.89
N LEU A 231 13.25 -4.85 5.43
CA LEU A 231 12.85 -4.52 4.05
C LEU A 231 12.46 -3.05 3.87
N SER A 232 12.17 -2.31 4.94
CA SER A 232 11.72 -0.92 4.87
C SER A 232 12.73 0.09 5.41
N ILE A 233 13.73 -0.33 6.19
CA ILE A 233 14.70 0.59 6.80
C ILE A 233 15.47 1.41 5.77
N GLY A 234 15.74 0.86 4.59
CA GLY A 234 16.42 1.54 3.49
C GLY A 234 15.53 2.46 2.64
N LEU A 235 14.28 2.71 3.04
CA LEU A 235 13.39 3.69 2.38
C LEU A 235 13.61 5.11 2.88
N TYR A 236 14.32 5.28 3.99
CA TYR A 236 14.60 6.58 4.59
C TYR A 236 15.96 7.09 4.09
N ASP A 237 16.03 8.36 3.70
CA ASP A 237 17.29 8.99 3.26
C ASP A 237 18.30 9.11 4.40
N ASP A 238 17.82 9.42 5.61
CA ASP A 238 18.64 9.38 6.82
C ASP A 238 18.77 7.94 7.31
N PRO A 239 19.97 7.42 7.52
CA PRO A 239 20.19 6.07 7.96
C PRO A 239 19.63 5.86 9.37
N LEU A 240 18.57 5.04 9.46
CA LEU A 240 18.03 4.57 10.73
C LEU A 240 18.84 3.40 11.27
N VAL A 241 18.79 3.21 12.58
CA VAL A 241 19.32 2.03 13.28
C VAL A 241 18.21 1.39 14.09
N PHE A 242 18.19 0.07 14.14
CA PHE A 242 17.27 -0.66 14.99
C PHE A 242 17.66 -0.55 16.45
N LEU A 243 16.68 -0.36 17.32
CA LEU A 243 16.87 -0.54 18.75
C LEU A 243 16.85 -2.05 19.09
N PRO A 244 17.68 -2.51 20.03
CA PRO A 244 17.76 -3.93 20.42
C PRO A 244 16.57 -4.32 21.33
N ILE A 245 15.34 -4.04 20.88
CA ILE A 245 14.10 -4.37 21.57
C ILE A 245 13.30 -5.28 20.67
N ASP A 246 13.04 -6.50 21.11
CA ASP A 246 12.10 -7.40 20.45
C ASP A 246 10.67 -6.99 20.80
N LEU A 247 9.93 -6.51 19.81
CA LEU A 247 8.52 -6.21 19.97
C LEU A 247 7.65 -7.47 20.05
N GLY A 248 8.14 -8.63 19.60
CA GLY A 248 7.29 -9.82 19.41
C GLY A 248 6.23 -9.65 18.33
N HIS A 249 6.33 -8.62 17.49
CA HIS A 249 5.37 -8.32 16.43
C HIS A 249 5.93 -8.69 15.06
N THR A 250 5.13 -9.42 14.30
CA THR A 250 5.48 -9.85 12.94
C THR A 250 4.76 -9.00 11.92
N THR A 251 5.47 -8.58 10.90
CA THR A 251 4.92 -7.96 9.69
C THR A 251 5.30 -8.78 8.46
N GLY A 252 4.90 -8.36 7.26
CA GLY A 252 5.26 -9.08 6.04
C GLY A 252 4.38 -8.70 4.86
N GLN A 253 4.78 -9.16 3.69
CA GLN A 253 4.07 -8.88 2.45
C GLN A 253 3.03 -9.96 2.16
N THR A 254 1.88 -9.52 1.68
CA THR A 254 0.75 -10.39 1.38
C THR A 254 0.14 -9.97 0.04
N PHE A 255 -0.07 -10.92 -0.85
CA PHE A 255 -0.76 -10.75 -2.12
C PHE A 255 -2.26 -10.82 -1.88
N VAL A 256 -2.97 -9.74 -2.17
CA VAL A 256 -4.43 -9.65 -2.04
C VAL A 256 -5.05 -9.50 -3.41
N VAL A 257 -6.03 -10.32 -3.71
CA VAL A 257 -6.71 -10.38 -5.00
C VAL A 257 -8.20 -10.67 -4.82
N ARG A 258 -9.02 -10.32 -5.81
CA ARG A 258 -10.42 -10.77 -5.81
C ARG A 258 -10.47 -12.29 -5.94
N ARG A 259 -11.27 -12.93 -5.10
CA ARG A 259 -11.43 -14.40 -5.03
C ARG A 259 -11.82 -15.00 -6.38
N GLU A 260 -12.68 -14.34 -7.14
CA GLU A 260 -13.10 -14.76 -8.48
C GLU A 260 -11.96 -14.82 -9.51
N HIS A 261 -10.84 -14.09 -9.27
CA HIS A 261 -9.67 -14.04 -10.16
C HIS A 261 -8.46 -14.80 -9.62
N GLU A 262 -8.53 -15.35 -8.41
CA GLU A 262 -7.42 -16.03 -7.75
C GLU A 262 -6.77 -17.08 -8.67
N ASN A 263 -7.58 -17.90 -9.33
CA ASN A 263 -7.09 -18.99 -10.19
C ASN A 263 -6.88 -18.58 -11.65
N HIS A 264 -7.02 -17.29 -12.00
CA HIS A 264 -6.77 -16.85 -13.37
C HIS A 264 -5.29 -17.01 -13.75
N PRO A 265 -4.94 -17.58 -14.93
CA PRO A 265 -3.56 -17.90 -15.28
C PRO A 265 -2.58 -16.71 -15.15
N ARG A 266 -3.00 -15.50 -15.51
CA ARG A 266 -2.16 -14.30 -15.39
C ARG A 266 -1.94 -13.85 -13.95
N ILE A 267 -2.93 -14.01 -13.10
CA ILE A 267 -2.81 -13.76 -11.65
C ILE A 267 -1.85 -14.77 -11.04
N GLN A 268 -1.98 -16.05 -11.39
CA GLN A 268 -1.08 -17.11 -10.92
C GLN A 268 0.36 -16.92 -11.43
N ALA A 269 0.56 -16.48 -12.68
CA ALA A 269 1.88 -16.16 -13.21
C ALA A 269 2.54 -14.99 -12.44
N LEU A 270 1.77 -13.94 -12.13
CA LEU A 270 2.25 -12.83 -11.29
C LEU A 270 2.60 -13.33 -9.88
N LEU A 271 1.71 -14.07 -9.24
CA LEU A 271 1.92 -14.64 -7.90
C LEU A 271 3.19 -15.49 -7.86
N THR A 272 3.41 -16.35 -8.87
CA THR A 272 4.62 -17.16 -9.00
C THR A 272 5.87 -16.29 -9.08
N SER A 273 5.84 -15.23 -9.87
CA SER A 273 6.97 -14.29 -9.98
C SER A 273 7.28 -13.62 -8.65
N LEU A 274 6.24 -13.20 -7.89
CA LEU A 274 6.40 -12.59 -6.57
C LEU A 274 6.91 -13.61 -5.53
N LYS A 275 6.47 -14.86 -5.58
CA LYS A 275 6.99 -15.94 -4.73
C LYS A 275 8.49 -16.17 -4.96
N ILE A 276 8.94 -16.17 -6.22
CA ILE A 276 10.37 -16.25 -6.56
C ILE A 276 11.15 -15.07 -5.95
N GLY A 277 10.60 -13.85 -6.05
CA GLY A 277 11.19 -12.67 -5.41
C GLY A 277 11.24 -12.78 -3.89
N SER A 278 10.20 -13.33 -3.27
CA SER A 278 10.15 -13.57 -1.82
C SER A 278 11.23 -14.55 -1.35
N LEU A 279 11.49 -15.60 -2.13
CA LEU A 279 12.59 -16.53 -1.86
C LEU A 279 13.96 -15.84 -1.97
N ALA A 280 14.13 -14.92 -2.91
CA ALA A 280 15.36 -14.13 -3.01
C ALA A 280 15.56 -13.22 -1.79
N LEU A 281 14.50 -12.51 -1.34
CA LEU A 281 14.53 -11.68 -0.13
C LEU A 281 14.87 -12.51 1.12
N ALA A 282 14.30 -13.71 1.26
CA ALA A 282 14.60 -14.60 2.39
C ALA A 282 16.04 -15.14 2.38
N LYS A 283 16.69 -15.24 1.21
CA LYS A 283 18.12 -15.57 1.12
C LYS A 283 19.02 -14.39 1.46
N GLU A 284 18.61 -13.18 1.11
CA GLU A 284 19.37 -11.95 1.37
C GLU A 284 19.28 -11.49 2.84
N HIS A 285 18.12 -11.70 3.46
CA HIS A 285 17.83 -11.24 4.82
C HIS A 285 17.43 -12.41 5.73
N ALA A 286 18.28 -12.73 6.70
CA ALA A 286 18.07 -13.87 7.59
C ALA A 286 16.77 -13.80 8.43
N GLU A 287 16.26 -12.60 8.68
CA GLU A 287 15.00 -12.38 9.42
C GLU A 287 13.75 -12.61 8.58
N VAL A 288 13.90 -12.68 7.24
CA VAL A 288 12.77 -12.85 6.34
C VAL A 288 12.51 -14.33 6.11
N SER A 289 11.29 -14.76 6.40
CA SER A 289 10.79 -16.09 6.06
C SER A 289 9.73 -15.98 4.95
N VAL A 290 9.56 -17.04 4.16
CA VAL A 290 8.45 -17.11 3.18
C VAL A 290 7.16 -17.56 3.87
N GLY A 291 6.03 -17.04 3.43
CA GLY A 291 4.71 -17.34 3.98
C GLY A 291 3.98 -18.50 3.26
N PHE A 292 4.70 -19.31 2.47
CA PHE A 292 4.17 -20.42 1.69
C PHE A 292 5.17 -21.59 1.69
N GLU A 293 4.70 -22.80 1.40
CA GLU A 293 5.57 -23.95 1.21
C GLU A 293 6.42 -23.78 -0.07
N SER A 294 7.71 -24.05 0.05
CA SER A 294 8.71 -23.88 -1.02
C SER A 294 8.76 -25.09 -1.95
#